data_ca4b65e81adad3600109981825dc5f85
#
_entry.id   ca4b65e81adad3600109981825dc5f85
#
_cell.length_a   1.000
_cell.length_b   1.000
_cell.length_c   1.000
_cell.angle_alpha   90.00
_cell.angle_beta   90.00
_cell.angle_gamma   90.00
#
_symmetry.space_group_name_H-M   'P 1'
#
loop_
_entity.id
_entity.type
_entity.pdbx_description
1 polymer ?
#
loop_
_entity_poly.entity_id
_entity_poly.type
_entity_poly.pdbx_seq_one_letter_code
_entity_poly.pdbx_strand_id
1 'polypeptide(L)'
;MASQRKVAFITGASRGIGRGCALALARRGFDLVLTARTVTGAERYEHSSTVKKSATAPLPGSLEKTADEVRALGVEALVVKLDLSVRTDWPAAIDAATARFGRLDVLVNNGRYIGPGHMDPFEDTPVDLIEQMFLCNVFAPLHLIKLCLPTWKRQGGGIVINVTSSAGDRETPAPIGQGGWGLGYSVTKAAFNRSVPGLAKELRPHNVAVIGLMPGFVGTERMAVELGEFGFDASKALPVENPGRVCAMLATAKDPMFFTGRDVYGPAFFDEHRLVSFE
;
A
#
# COMPACT_ATOMS: atom_id res chain seq x y z
N MET A 1 29.29 -17.58 -2.96
CA MET A 1 28.57 -16.33 -3.35
C MET A 1 27.60 -16.01 -2.22
N ALA A 2 27.68 -14.80 -1.66
CA ALA A 2 26.69 -14.38 -0.66
C ALA A 2 25.30 -14.43 -1.33
N SER A 3 24.32 -15.03 -0.67
CA SER A 3 22.92 -15.07 -1.13
C SER A 3 22.47 -13.62 -1.32
N GLN A 4 22.10 -13.25 -2.54
CA GLN A 4 21.55 -11.93 -2.81
C GLN A 4 20.24 -11.79 -2.02
N ARG A 5 20.11 -10.71 -1.22
CA ARG A 5 18.90 -10.47 -0.42
C ARG A 5 17.66 -10.37 -1.32
N LYS A 6 16.52 -10.78 -0.77
CA LYS A 6 15.21 -10.55 -1.41
C LYS A 6 14.92 -9.06 -1.45
N VAL A 7 14.19 -8.63 -2.48
CA VAL A 7 13.85 -7.22 -2.71
C VAL A 7 12.35 -7.02 -2.64
N ALA A 8 11.90 -6.02 -1.87
CA ALA A 8 10.50 -5.63 -1.81
C ALA A 8 10.32 -4.20 -2.35
N PHE A 9 9.36 -4.03 -3.26
CA PHE A 9 8.93 -2.74 -3.80
C PHE A 9 7.64 -2.31 -3.10
N ILE A 10 7.63 -1.10 -2.52
CA ILE A 10 6.51 -0.63 -1.71
C ILE A 10 6.01 0.72 -2.23
N THR A 11 4.73 0.79 -2.59
CA THR A 11 4.10 2.06 -2.94
C THR A 11 3.54 2.77 -1.70
N GLY A 12 3.67 4.11 -1.67
CA GLY A 12 3.22 4.92 -0.54
C GLY A 12 4.03 4.70 0.74
N ALA A 13 5.35 4.51 0.61
CA ALA A 13 6.26 4.16 1.70
C ALA A 13 6.74 5.34 2.55
N SER A 14 6.33 6.58 2.28
CA SER A 14 6.80 7.78 2.98
C SER A 14 6.25 7.91 4.42
N ARG A 15 5.14 7.25 4.76
CA ARG A 15 4.46 7.30 6.07
C ARG A 15 3.45 6.16 6.24
N GLY A 16 2.77 6.11 7.38
CA GLY A 16 1.64 5.23 7.64
C GLY A 16 1.94 3.76 7.42
N ILE A 17 0.97 3.04 6.87
CA ILE A 17 1.05 1.59 6.63
C ILE A 17 2.25 1.23 5.73
N GLY A 18 2.52 2.02 4.68
CA GLY A 18 3.64 1.75 3.78
C GLY A 18 5.00 1.82 4.47
N ARG A 19 5.21 2.81 5.35
CA ARG A 19 6.40 2.89 6.21
C ARG A 19 6.44 1.70 7.18
N GLY A 20 5.30 1.34 7.79
CA GLY A 20 5.21 0.17 8.67
C GLY A 20 5.61 -1.12 7.96
N CYS A 21 5.15 -1.34 6.72
CA CYS A 21 5.56 -2.47 5.88
C CYS A 21 7.06 -2.44 5.57
N ALA A 22 7.60 -1.26 5.23
CA ALA A 22 9.02 -1.10 4.93
C ALA A 22 9.91 -1.53 6.11
N LEU A 23 9.63 -1.01 7.31
CA LEU A 23 10.40 -1.36 8.52
C LEU A 23 10.27 -2.84 8.90
N ALA A 24 9.07 -3.42 8.74
CA ALA A 24 8.86 -4.82 9.07
C ALA A 24 9.59 -5.75 8.07
N LEU A 25 9.58 -5.44 6.78
CA LEU A 25 10.33 -6.19 5.76
C LEU A 25 11.84 -6.02 5.89
N ALA A 26 12.32 -4.81 6.24
CA ALA A 26 13.72 -4.56 6.52
C ALA A 26 14.25 -5.43 7.70
N ARG A 27 13.48 -5.56 8.79
CA ARG A 27 13.80 -6.47 9.91
C ARG A 27 13.85 -7.95 9.48
N ARG A 28 13.25 -8.31 8.35
CA ARG A 28 13.33 -9.65 7.75
C ARG A 28 14.44 -9.78 6.71
N GLY A 29 15.32 -8.78 6.61
CA GLY A 29 16.47 -8.79 5.72
C GLY A 29 16.19 -8.52 4.25
N PHE A 30 15.04 -7.92 3.92
CA PHE A 30 14.77 -7.47 2.55
C PHE A 30 15.49 -6.15 2.26
N ASP A 31 16.09 -6.05 1.08
CA ASP A 31 16.42 -4.76 0.49
C ASP A 31 15.14 -4.13 -0.07
N LEU A 32 15.03 -2.80 -0.02
CA LEU A 32 13.76 -2.11 -0.28
C LEU A 32 13.84 -1.10 -1.41
N VAL A 33 12.79 -1.07 -2.22
CA VAL A 33 12.46 0.05 -3.12
C VAL A 33 11.29 0.80 -2.51
N LEU A 34 11.56 2.00 -2.03
CA LEU A 34 10.59 2.84 -1.33
C LEU A 34 10.07 3.90 -2.30
N THR A 35 8.76 3.90 -2.55
CA THR A 35 8.17 4.83 -3.52
C THR A 35 7.01 5.63 -2.94
N ALA A 36 6.96 6.90 -3.25
CA ALA A 36 5.87 7.83 -2.96
C ALA A 36 6.07 9.16 -3.70
N ARG A 37 5.10 10.07 -3.60
CA ARG A 37 5.23 11.45 -4.08
C ARG A 37 6.18 12.28 -3.21
N THR A 38 6.12 12.09 -1.89
CA THR A 38 6.89 12.85 -0.89
C THR A 38 8.26 12.22 -0.68
N VAL A 39 9.30 12.82 -1.24
CA VAL A 39 10.69 12.35 -1.16
C VAL A 39 11.39 12.94 0.07
N THR A 40 11.49 14.26 0.15
CA THR A 40 12.23 14.98 1.20
C THR A 40 11.35 15.38 2.40
N GLY A 41 10.04 15.52 2.19
CA GLY A 41 9.09 16.04 3.17
C GLY A 41 8.82 17.56 3.04
N ALA A 42 9.48 18.23 2.10
CA ALA A 42 9.23 19.64 1.79
C ALA A 42 8.14 19.83 0.71
N GLU A 43 7.80 18.77 0.00
CA GLU A 43 6.84 18.81 -1.11
C GLU A 43 5.43 19.10 -0.61
N ARG A 44 4.74 19.94 -1.35
CA ARG A 44 3.36 20.33 -1.08
C ARG A 44 2.43 19.70 -2.10
N TYR A 45 1.50 18.89 -1.64
CA TYR A 45 0.45 18.27 -2.44
C TYR A 45 -0.89 18.53 -1.79
N GLU A 46 -1.92 18.72 -2.60
CA GLU A 46 -3.29 18.73 -2.08
C GLU A 46 -3.59 17.37 -1.44
N HIS A 47 -3.99 17.41 -0.18
CA HIS A 47 -4.31 16.21 0.60
C HIS A 47 -5.61 16.32 1.39
N SER A 48 -6.37 17.42 1.22
CA SER A 48 -7.71 17.52 1.81
C SER A 48 -8.57 16.34 1.36
N SER A 49 -9.36 15.81 2.27
CA SER A 49 -10.32 14.75 1.94
C SER A 49 -11.59 15.28 1.26
N THR A 50 -11.78 16.60 1.22
CA THR A 50 -13.00 17.24 0.71
C THR A 50 -12.69 18.33 -0.30
N VAL A 51 -13.62 18.52 -1.27
CA VAL A 51 -13.59 19.63 -2.24
C VAL A 51 -13.88 20.99 -1.58
N LYS A 52 -14.41 21.01 -0.35
CA LYS A 52 -14.86 22.23 0.34
C LYS A 52 -13.72 23.04 0.95
N LYS A 53 -12.51 22.45 1.04
CA LYS A 53 -11.31 23.14 1.55
C LYS A 53 -10.05 22.61 0.85
N SER A 54 -8.96 23.38 0.94
CA SER A 54 -7.64 22.97 0.48
C SER A 54 -6.72 22.73 1.68
N ALA A 55 -5.88 21.71 1.58
CA ALA A 55 -4.87 21.37 2.57
C ALA A 55 -3.58 20.95 1.86
N THR A 56 -2.61 21.85 1.78
CA THR A 56 -1.33 21.61 1.09
C THR A 56 -0.13 21.67 2.03
N ALA A 57 -0.33 21.87 3.33
CA ALA A 57 0.75 21.84 4.31
C ALA A 57 1.44 20.46 4.29
N PRO A 58 2.79 20.40 4.36
CA PRO A 58 3.47 19.11 4.38
C PRO A 58 3.01 18.23 5.53
N LEU A 59 2.64 16.98 5.21
CA LEU A 59 2.35 15.98 6.22
C LEU A 59 3.65 15.37 6.76
N PRO A 60 3.72 14.96 8.04
CA PRO A 60 4.88 14.29 8.60
C PRO A 60 5.30 13.03 7.81
N GLY A 61 6.60 12.80 7.68
CA GLY A 61 7.18 11.63 7.00
C GLY A 61 7.59 11.90 5.54
N SER A 62 8.64 11.20 5.11
CA SER A 62 9.20 11.26 3.76
C SER A 62 9.83 9.93 3.38
N LEU A 63 10.14 9.74 2.09
CA LEU A 63 10.88 8.55 1.64
C LEU A 63 12.30 8.53 2.20
N GLU A 64 12.98 9.69 2.24
CA GLU A 64 14.34 9.78 2.78
C GLU A 64 14.38 9.36 4.24
N LYS A 65 13.45 9.88 5.07
CA LYS A 65 13.35 9.48 6.48
C LYS A 65 13.10 7.99 6.64
N THR A 66 12.19 7.42 5.85
CA THR A 66 11.93 5.97 5.89
C THR A 66 13.15 5.18 5.41
N ALA A 67 13.88 5.67 4.40
CA ALA A 67 15.09 5.03 3.90
C ALA A 67 16.20 5.02 4.94
N ASP A 68 16.39 6.10 5.69
CA ASP A 68 17.40 6.15 6.76
C ASP A 68 17.08 5.16 7.88
N GLU A 69 15.80 5.06 8.28
CA GLU A 69 15.34 4.07 9.26
C GLU A 69 15.55 2.63 8.77
N VAL A 70 15.32 2.37 7.48
CA VAL A 70 15.54 1.07 6.84
C VAL A 70 17.04 0.74 6.80
N ARG A 71 17.87 1.68 6.37
CA ARG A 71 19.34 1.51 6.33
C ARG A 71 19.94 1.25 7.71
N ALA A 72 19.39 1.87 8.74
CA ALA A 72 19.79 1.62 10.13
C ALA A 72 19.53 0.17 10.57
N LEU A 73 18.64 -0.57 9.89
CA LEU A 73 18.41 -2.00 10.10
C LEU A 73 19.38 -2.91 9.30
N GLY A 74 20.36 -2.32 8.61
CA GLY A 74 21.44 -3.05 7.91
C GLY A 74 21.07 -3.60 6.53
N VAL A 75 20.01 -3.07 5.89
CA VAL A 75 19.60 -3.43 4.53
C VAL A 75 19.66 -2.20 3.61
N GLU A 76 19.63 -2.43 2.29
CA GLU A 76 19.64 -1.34 1.32
C GLU A 76 18.24 -0.75 1.12
N ALA A 77 18.20 0.56 0.83
CA ALA A 77 16.99 1.28 0.46
C ALA A 77 17.24 2.17 -0.76
N LEU A 78 16.53 1.86 -1.85
CA LEU A 78 16.44 2.70 -3.03
C LEU A 78 15.19 3.58 -2.92
N VAL A 79 15.38 4.90 -2.94
CA VAL A 79 14.30 5.88 -2.97
C VAL A 79 13.96 6.22 -4.42
N VAL A 80 12.68 6.08 -4.79
CA VAL A 80 12.18 6.43 -6.12
C VAL A 80 10.91 7.25 -5.99
N LYS A 81 10.91 8.46 -6.58
CA LYS A 81 9.68 9.23 -6.68
C LYS A 81 8.69 8.50 -7.59
N LEU A 82 7.47 8.32 -7.11
CA LEU A 82 6.37 7.69 -7.86
C LEU A 82 5.06 8.38 -7.51
N ASP A 83 4.45 9.02 -8.49
CA ASP A 83 3.07 9.49 -8.41
C ASP A 83 2.15 8.50 -9.14
N LEU A 84 1.20 7.90 -8.40
CA LEU A 84 0.26 6.94 -9.00
C LEU A 84 -0.69 7.58 -10.02
N SER A 85 -0.82 8.90 -10.04
CA SER A 85 -1.59 9.63 -11.05
C SER A 85 -0.81 9.90 -12.35
N VAL A 86 0.52 9.68 -12.35
CA VAL A 86 1.41 9.92 -13.48
C VAL A 86 1.83 8.59 -14.11
N ARG A 87 1.21 8.25 -15.26
CA ARG A 87 1.40 6.93 -15.90
C ARG A 87 2.85 6.63 -16.29
N THR A 88 3.65 7.66 -16.61
CA THR A 88 5.07 7.50 -16.98
C THR A 88 5.96 7.16 -15.81
N ASP A 89 5.55 7.46 -14.57
CA ASP A 89 6.30 7.12 -13.38
C ASP A 89 6.31 5.61 -13.11
N TRP A 90 5.27 4.89 -13.52
CA TRP A 90 5.11 3.47 -13.19
C TRP A 90 6.20 2.59 -13.81
N PRO A 91 6.43 2.60 -15.15
CA PRO A 91 7.54 1.84 -15.73
C PRO A 91 8.89 2.35 -15.23
N ALA A 92 9.10 3.67 -15.14
CA ALA A 92 10.37 4.23 -14.69
C ALA A 92 10.77 3.74 -13.27
N ALA A 93 9.80 3.59 -12.36
CA ALA A 93 10.08 3.09 -11.02
C ALA A 93 10.45 1.60 -11.00
N ILE A 94 9.79 0.76 -11.81
CA ILE A 94 10.14 -0.67 -11.94
C ILE A 94 11.50 -0.85 -12.62
N ASP A 95 11.79 -0.04 -13.64
CA ASP A 95 13.08 -0.06 -14.33
C ASP A 95 14.23 0.33 -13.37
N ALA A 96 14.05 1.38 -12.57
CA ALA A 96 15.01 1.78 -11.54
C ALA A 96 15.26 0.65 -10.52
N ALA A 97 14.20 -0.02 -10.06
CA ALA A 97 14.29 -1.13 -9.13
C ALA A 97 15.05 -2.32 -9.72
N THR A 98 14.71 -2.70 -10.95
CA THR A 98 15.34 -3.84 -11.64
C THR A 98 16.78 -3.54 -12.04
N ALA A 99 17.09 -2.31 -12.44
CA ALA A 99 18.46 -1.88 -12.72
C ALA A 99 19.34 -1.93 -11.46
N ARG A 100 18.79 -1.54 -10.29
CA ARG A 100 19.57 -1.53 -9.04
C ARG A 100 19.79 -2.92 -8.45
N PHE A 101 18.75 -3.76 -8.44
CA PHE A 101 18.79 -5.02 -7.68
C PHE A 101 18.77 -6.28 -8.56
N GLY A 102 18.39 -6.20 -9.83
CA GLY A 102 18.30 -7.33 -10.74
C GLY A 102 17.15 -8.29 -10.44
N ARG A 103 16.43 -8.08 -9.34
CA ARG A 103 15.31 -8.91 -8.87
C ARG A 103 14.23 -8.09 -8.19
N LEU A 104 13.05 -8.67 -8.08
CA LEU A 104 11.90 -8.16 -7.35
C LEU A 104 11.12 -9.34 -6.76
N ASP A 105 11.12 -9.52 -5.44
CA ASP A 105 10.46 -10.67 -4.82
C ASP A 105 9.06 -10.36 -4.34
N VAL A 106 8.86 -9.15 -3.84
CA VAL A 106 7.58 -8.70 -3.28
C VAL A 106 7.21 -7.33 -3.84
N LEU A 107 5.97 -7.20 -4.31
CA LEU A 107 5.34 -5.93 -4.62
C LEU A 107 4.24 -5.65 -3.58
N VAL A 108 4.37 -4.58 -2.81
CA VAL A 108 3.36 -4.10 -1.88
C VAL A 108 2.63 -2.90 -2.48
N ASN A 109 1.43 -3.13 -2.97
CA ASN A 109 0.53 -2.08 -3.45
C ASN A 109 -0.24 -1.49 -2.27
N ASN A 110 0.37 -0.50 -1.61
CA ASN A 110 -0.19 0.22 -0.48
C ASN A 110 -0.61 1.65 -0.85
N GLY A 111 0.09 2.28 -1.79
CA GLY A 111 -0.23 3.63 -2.25
C GLY A 111 -1.65 3.74 -2.81
N ARG A 112 -2.28 4.89 -2.58
CA ARG A 112 -3.63 5.17 -3.06
C ARG A 112 -3.80 6.66 -3.38
N TYR A 113 -4.91 7.01 -4.00
CA TYR A 113 -5.32 8.41 -4.14
C TYR A 113 -5.43 9.10 -2.77
N ILE A 114 -4.85 10.26 -2.66
CA ILE A 114 -4.97 11.18 -1.54
C ILE A 114 -5.30 12.55 -2.14
N GLY A 115 -6.49 13.06 -1.83
CA GLY A 115 -6.97 14.31 -2.38
C GLY A 115 -8.47 14.51 -2.15
N PRO A 116 -9.04 15.62 -2.67
CA PRO A 116 -10.45 15.97 -2.53
C PRO A 116 -11.38 14.91 -3.16
N GLY A 117 -12.64 14.94 -2.78
CA GLY A 117 -13.66 13.98 -3.23
C GLY A 117 -13.65 12.66 -2.44
N HIS A 118 -12.66 12.44 -1.58
CA HIS A 118 -12.55 11.21 -0.81
C HIS A 118 -13.61 11.07 0.28
N MET A 119 -14.01 12.20 0.87
CA MET A 119 -14.98 12.29 1.97
C MET A 119 -16.10 13.28 1.65
N ASP A 120 -16.45 13.43 0.39
CA ASP A 120 -17.59 14.25 -0.04
C ASP A 120 -18.80 13.38 -0.38
N PRO A 121 -20.05 13.88 -0.19
CA PRO A 121 -21.25 13.27 -0.73
C PRO A 121 -21.14 13.11 -2.27
N PHE A 122 -21.84 12.14 -2.81
CA PHE A 122 -21.79 11.85 -4.24
C PHE A 122 -22.18 13.06 -5.09
N GLU A 123 -23.20 13.81 -4.68
CA GLU A 123 -23.67 15.01 -5.39
C GLU A 123 -22.61 16.13 -5.44
N ASP A 124 -21.71 16.21 -4.45
CA ASP A 124 -20.65 17.21 -4.37
C ASP A 124 -19.34 16.73 -5.00
N THR A 125 -19.22 15.44 -5.35
CA THR A 125 -17.98 14.86 -5.84
C THR A 125 -17.90 14.92 -7.36
N PRO A 126 -16.99 15.72 -7.95
CA PRO A 126 -16.75 15.72 -9.40
C PRO A 126 -16.36 14.33 -9.92
N VAL A 127 -16.90 13.95 -11.08
CA VAL A 127 -16.64 12.62 -11.66
C VAL A 127 -15.15 12.41 -11.98
N ASP A 128 -14.46 13.44 -12.44
CA ASP A 128 -13.01 13.40 -12.73
C ASP A 128 -12.19 13.03 -11.49
N LEU A 129 -12.62 13.38 -10.27
CA LEU A 129 -11.96 12.93 -9.04
C LEU A 129 -12.18 11.43 -8.80
N ILE A 130 -13.35 10.90 -9.15
CA ILE A 130 -13.61 9.46 -9.11
C ILE A 130 -12.71 8.74 -10.13
N GLU A 131 -12.55 9.29 -11.34
CA GLU A 131 -11.63 8.76 -12.35
C GLU A 131 -10.18 8.76 -11.85
N GLN A 132 -9.74 9.82 -11.20
CA GLN A 132 -8.41 9.87 -10.57
C GLN A 132 -8.25 8.83 -9.45
N MET A 133 -9.31 8.60 -8.66
CA MET A 133 -9.30 7.53 -7.65
C MET A 133 -9.14 6.16 -8.32
N PHE A 134 -9.85 5.88 -9.42
CA PHE A 134 -9.66 4.65 -10.19
C PHE A 134 -8.24 4.54 -10.76
N LEU A 135 -7.70 5.62 -11.30
CA LEU A 135 -6.35 5.66 -11.83
C LEU A 135 -5.33 5.24 -10.77
N CYS A 136 -5.39 5.84 -9.58
CA CYS A 136 -4.41 5.61 -8.51
C CYS A 136 -4.66 4.30 -7.74
N ASN A 137 -5.93 3.94 -7.48
CA ASN A 137 -6.28 2.85 -6.58
C ASN A 137 -6.43 1.50 -7.31
N VAL A 138 -6.68 1.54 -8.63
CA VAL A 138 -6.95 0.33 -9.41
C VAL A 138 -5.96 0.18 -10.57
N PHE A 139 -5.90 1.15 -11.48
CA PHE A 139 -5.09 0.99 -12.69
C PHE A 139 -3.59 1.00 -12.43
N ALA A 140 -3.10 1.90 -11.56
CA ALA A 140 -1.68 1.95 -11.22
C ALA A 140 -1.17 0.63 -10.60
N PRO A 141 -1.79 0.07 -9.53
CA PRO A 141 -1.36 -1.20 -8.98
C PRO A 141 -1.48 -2.37 -9.96
N LEU A 142 -2.53 -2.44 -10.79
CA LEU A 142 -2.64 -3.47 -11.81
C LEU A 142 -1.52 -3.36 -12.86
N HIS A 143 -1.17 -2.15 -13.25
CA HIS A 143 -0.07 -1.93 -14.19
C HIS A 143 1.29 -2.28 -13.56
N LEU A 144 1.54 -1.90 -12.31
CA LEU A 144 2.76 -2.27 -11.60
C LEU A 144 2.92 -3.80 -11.51
N ILE A 145 1.85 -4.54 -11.21
CA ILE A 145 1.86 -6.01 -11.25
C ILE A 145 2.28 -6.50 -12.64
N LYS A 146 1.69 -5.93 -13.70
CA LYS A 146 1.98 -6.30 -15.09
C LYS A 146 3.44 -6.03 -15.47
N LEU A 147 4.00 -4.92 -15.01
CA LEU A 147 5.42 -4.55 -15.24
C LEU A 147 6.40 -5.48 -14.49
N CYS A 148 6.01 -6.04 -13.35
CA CYS A 148 6.82 -7.01 -12.61
C CYS A 148 6.84 -8.41 -13.25
N LEU A 149 5.83 -8.79 -14.06
CA LEU A 149 5.69 -10.14 -14.59
C LEU A 149 6.92 -10.65 -15.35
N PRO A 150 7.59 -9.88 -16.23
CA PRO A 150 8.79 -10.37 -16.91
C PRO A 150 9.91 -10.78 -15.94
N THR A 151 10.09 -10.01 -14.87
CA THR A 151 11.07 -10.32 -13.82
C THR A 151 10.67 -11.57 -13.05
N TRP A 152 9.41 -11.69 -12.62
CA TRP A 152 8.91 -12.87 -11.90
C TRP A 152 8.99 -14.14 -12.73
N LYS A 153 8.67 -14.08 -14.02
CA LYS A 153 8.82 -15.24 -14.94
C LYS A 153 10.27 -15.69 -15.05
N ARG A 154 11.24 -14.77 -15.12
CA ARG A 154 12.66 -15.10 -15.19
C ARG A 154 13.21 -15.69 -13.88
N GLN A 155 12.75 -15.19 -12.73
CA GLN A 155 13.27 -15.61 -11.42
C GLN A 155 12.47 -16.78 -10.78
N GLY A 156 11.39 -17.25 -11.43
CA GLY A 156 10.61 -18.40 -11.00
C GLY A 156 9.50 -18.10 -10.00
N GLY A 157 9.10 -16.84 -9.84
CA GLY A 157 7.96 -16.46 -8.99
C GLY A 157 8.09 -15.10 -8.34
N GLY A 158 7.05 -14.71 -7.58
CA GLY A 158 6.98 -13.46 -6.84
C GLY A 158 5.76 -13.40 -5.92
N ILE A 159 5.66 -12.34 -5.15
CA ILE A 159 4.55 -12.11 -4.22
C ILE A 159 3.98 -10.71 -4.44
N VAL A 160 2.67 -10.62 -4.61
CA VAL A 160 1.92 -9.37 -4.60
C VAL A 160 1.14 -9.31 -3.29
N ILE A 161 1.32 -8.21 -2.55
CA ILE A 161 0.51 -7.89 -1.38
C ILE A 161 -0.27 -6.61 -1.69
N ASN A 162 -1.58 -6.75 -1.90
CA ASN A 162 -2.49 -5.64 -2.15
C ASN A 162 -3.09 -5.18 -0.83
N VAL A 163 -2.83 -3.95 -0.40
CA VAL A 163 -3.49 -3.38 0.79
C VAL A 163 -4.93 -3.01 0.45
N THR A 164 -5.81 -3.93 0.76
CA THR A 164 -7.26 -3.88 0.50
C THR A 164 -8.01 -3.02 1.52
N SER A 165 -9.33 -3.05 1.52
CA SER A 165 -10.14 -2.32 2.49
C SER A 165 -11.53 -2.94 2.65
N SER A 166 -12.03 -3.00 3.89
CA SER A 166 -13.42 -3.37 4.17
C SER A 166 -14.45 -2.43 3.54
N ALA A 167 -14.06 -1.20 3.21
CA ALA A 167 -14.91 -0.27 2.46
C ALA A 167 -15.27 -0.77 1.05
N GLY A 168 -14.52 -1.74 0.50
CA GLY A 168 -14.83 -2.38 -0.78
C GLY A 168 -15.74 -3.62 -0.70
N ASP A 169 -15.91 -4.18 0.51
CA ASP A 169 -16.64 -5.46 0.68
C ASP A 169 -17.87 -5.33 1.57
N ARG A 170 -17.96 -4.25 2.34
CA ARG A 170 -19.04 -4.03 3.32
C ARG A 170 -19.79 -2.75 3.01
N GLU A 171 -21.04 -2.73 3.41
CA GLU A 171 -21.82 -1.49 3.40
C GLU A 171 -21.15 -0.44 4.29
N THR A 172 -21.31 0.83 3.91
CA THR A 172 -20.85 1.93 4.77
C THR A 172 -21.57 1.91 6.10
N PRO A 173 -20.87 1.99 7.23
CA PRO A 173 -21.51 1.89 8.55
C PRO A 173 -22.42 3.08 8.89
N ALA A 174 -22.23 4.21 8.20
CA ALA A 174 -22.97 5.44 8.42
C ALA A 174 -22.90 6.33 7.16
N PRO A 175 -23.73 7.37 7.07
CA PRO A 175 -23.56 8.41 6.05
C PRO A 175 -22.18 9.06 6.14
N ILE A 176 -21.74 9.63 5.02
CA ILE A 176 -20.48 10.38 4.96
C ILE A 176 -20.55 11.58 5.95
N GLY A 177 -19.43 11.89 6.61
CA GLY A 177 -19.38 12.89 7.68
C GLY A 177 -19.80 12.37 9.06
N GLN A 178 -20.34 11.16 9.14
CA GLN A 178 -20.77 10.49 10.38
C GLN A 178 -20.04 9.14 10.60
N GLY A 179 -18.85 8.99 10.03
CA GLY A 179 -18.06 7.74 10.07
C GLY A 179 -18.22 6.85 8.83
N GLY A 180 -18.94 7.30 7.80
CA GLY A 180 -19.06 6.62 6.51
C GLY A 180 -17.97 7.00 5.51
N TRP A 181 -17.76 6.16 4.53
CA TRP A 181 -16.77 6.33 3.45
C TRP A 181 -17.41 6.94 2.21
N GLY A 182 -16.69 7.82 1.50
CA GLY A 182 -17.11 8.34 0.21
C GLY A 182 -17.27 7.26 -0.87
N LEU A 183 -18.21 7.46 -1.78
CA LEU A 183 -18.53 6.50 -2.84
C LEU A 183 -17.30 6.17 -3.69
N GLY A 184 -16.55 7.18 -4.15
CA GLY A 184 -15.37 6.99 -5.00
C GLY A 184 -14.30 6.09 -4.35
N TYR A 185 -14.08 6.25 -3.04
CA TYR A 185 -13.19 5.36 -2.31
C TYR A 185 -13.72 3.92 -2.25
N SER A 186 -14.97 3.74 -1.86
CA SER A 186 -15.57 2.42 -1.69
C SER A 186 -15.60 1.63 -2.99
N VAL A 187 -16.05 2.22 -4.09
CA VAL A 187 -16.11 1.51 -5.38
C VAL A 187 -14.74 1.19 -5.95
N THR A 188 -13.73 2.07 -5.74
CA THR A 188 -12.36 1.75 -6.16
C THR A 188 -11.75 0.65 -5.32
N LYS A 189 -12.03 0.59 -4.02
CA LYS A 189 -11.60 -0.51 -3.15
C LYS A 189 -12.31 -1.81 -3.47
N ALA A 190 -13.60 -1.78 -3.83
CA ALA A 190 -14.33 -2.95 -4.31
C ALA A 190 -13.68 -3.55 -5.57
N ALA A 191 -13.38 -2.70 -6.57
CA ALA A 191 -12.69 -3.12 -7.78
C ALA A 191 -11.28 -3.70 -7.47
N PHE A 192 -10.54 -3.05 -6.57
CA PHE A 192 -9.20 -3.49 -6.19
C PHE A 192 -9.23 -4.80 -5.39
N ASN A 193 -10.11 -4.94 -4.39
CA ASN A 193 -10.30 -6.18 -3.62
C ASN A 193 -10.67 -7.33 -4.57
N ARG A 194 -11.59 -7.08 -5.53
CA ARG A 194 -12.02 -8.10 -6.49
C ARG A 194 -10.90 -8.57 -7.42
N SER A 195 -9.87 -7.75 -7.66
CA SER A 195 -8.71 -8.12 -8.49
C SER A 195 -7.89 -9.25 -7.86
N VAL A 196 -7.86 -9.37 -6.52
CA VAL A 196 -7.05 -10.36 -5.80
C VAL A 196 -7.37 -11.81 -6.22
N PRO A 197 -8.60 -12.32 -6.10
CA PRO A 197 -8.90 -13.70 -6.48
C PRO A 197 -8.81 -13.95 -7.99
N GLY A 198 -9.04 -12.94 -8.83
CA GLY A 198 -8.88 -13.04 -10.28
C GLY A 198 -7.42 -13.25 -10.68
N LEU A 199 -6.56 -12.31 -10.29
CA LEU A 199 -5.13 -12.37 -10.57
C LEU A 199 -4.45 -13.59 -9.95
N ALA A 200 -4.88 -14.02 -8.77
CA ALA A 200 -4.35 -15.22 -8.13
C ALA A 200 -4.51 -16.48 -9.00
N LYS A 201 -5.62 -16.60 -9.72
CA LYS A 201 -5.84 -17.72 -10.66
C LYS A 201 -4.98 -17.59 -11.91
N GLU A 202 -4.93 -16.38 -12.50
CA GLU A 202 -4.20 -16.12 -13.73
C GLU A 202 -2.66 -16.23 -13.55
N LEU A 203 -2.15 -15.82 -12.38
CA LEU A 203 -0.71 -15.76 -12.12
C LEU A 203 -0.15 -17.00 -11.42
N ARG A 204 -1.01 -17.94 -10.98
CA ARG A 204 -0.60 -19.20 -10.38
C ARG A 204 0.38 -20.02 -11.27
N PRO A 205 0.19 -20.13 -12.61
CA PRO A 205 1.15 -20.85 -13.47
C PRO A 205 2.55 -20.24 -13.50
N HIS A 206 2.70 -18.99 -13.07
CA HIS A 206 3.97 -18.27 -12.98
C HIS A 206 4.56 -18.28 -11.56
N ASN A 207 3.97 -19.07 -10.64
CA ASN A 207 4.36 -19.11 -9.24
C ASN A 207 4.34 -17.71 -8.57
N VAL A 208 3.35 -16.88 -8.93
CA VAL A 208 3.13 -15.56 -8.32
C VAL A 208 1.95 -15.64 -7.38
N ALA A 209 2.20 -15.45 -6.09
CA ALA A 209 1.15 -15.32 -5.08
C ALA A 209 0.55 -13.92 -5.12
N VAL A 210 -0.78 -13.81 -5.12
CA VAL A 210 -1.50 -12.54 -5.04
C VAL A 210 -2.38 -12.56 -3.80
N ILE A 211 -2.06 -11.73 -2.82
CA ILE A 211 -2.63 -11.75 -1.49
C ILE A 211 -3.22 -10.37 -1.17
N GLY A 212 -4.46 -10.32 -0.71
CA GLY A 212 -5.04 -9.13 -0.10
C GLY A 212 -4.62 -9.03 1.36
N LEU A 213 -4.27 -7.84 1.78
CA LEU A 213 -4.05 -7.49 3.19
C LEU A 213 -5.05 -6.38 3.57
N MET A 214 -6.10 -6.75 4.28
CA MET A 214 -7.07 -5.82 4.86
C MET A 214 -6.56 -5.33 6.22
N PRO A 215 -6.05 -4.08 6.31
CA PRO A 215 -5.28 -3.64 7.47
C PRO A 215 -6.13 -3.35 8.71
N GLY A 216 -7.46 -3.28 8.58
CA GLY A 216 -8.35 -2.74 9.60
C GLY A 216 -8.33 -1.21 9.65
N PHE A 217 -8.81 -0.64 10.74
CA PHE A 217 -8.81 0.80 10.98
C PHE A 217 -7.48 1.21 11.64
N VAL A 218 -6.59 1.87 10.89
CA VAL A 218 -5.20 2.11 11.29
C VAL A 218 -4.94 3.60 11.50
N GLY A 219 -4.38 3.96 12.64
CA GLY A 219 -4.01 5.35 13.02
C GLY A 219 -2.77 5.82 12.26
N THR A 220 -2.97 6.39 11.09
CA THR A 220 -1.89 7.01 10.31
C THR A 220 -1.77 8.49 10.64
N GLU A 221 -0.62 9.10 10.31
CA GLU A 221 -0.36 10.53 10.52
C GLU A 221 -1.45 11.40 9.86
N ARG A 222 -1.97 10.97 8.71
CA ARG A 222 -3.06 11.67 8.03
C ARG A 222 -4.39 11.57 8.78
N MET A 223 -4.69 10.42 9.37
CA MET A 223 -5.90 10.24 10.18
C MET A 223 -5.94 11.19 11.36
N ALA A 224 -4.80 11.40 12.02
CA ALA A 224 -4.70 12.31 13.15
C ALA A 224 -5.03 13.78 12.77
N VAL A 225 -4.81 14.15 11.50
CA VAL A 225 -5.03 15.53 11.03
C VAL A 225 -6.48 15.78 10.58
N GLU A 226 -7.15 14.79 9.97
CA GLU A 226 -8.41 15.07 9.26
C GLU A 226 -9.63 14.25 9.72
N LEU A 227 -9.43 12.99 10.12
CA LEU A 227 -10.58 12.07 10.20
C LEU A 227 -11.54 12.32 11.35
N GLY A 228 -11.13 13.03 12.39
CA GLY A 228 -12.04 13.46 13.46
C GLY A 228 -13.20 14.33 12.95
N GLU A 229 -12.95 15.15 11.93
CA GLU A 229 -13.96 16.02 11.30
C GLU A 229 -15.03 15.20 10.54
N PHE A 230 -14.72 13.96 10.16
CA PHE A 230 -15.64 13.07 9.43
C PHE A 230 -16.27 12.00 10.30
N GLY A 231 -16.22 12.16 11.63
CA GLY A 231 -16.90 11.29 12.60
C GLY A 231 -16.16 9.97 12.88
N PHE A 232 -14.88 9.86 12.53
CA PHE A 232 -14.07 8.69 12.90
C PHE A 232 -13.43 8.87 14.28
N ASP A 233 -13.55 7.85 15.11
CA ASP A 233 -12.93 7.80 16.43
C ASP A 233 -11.50 7.27 16.35
N ALA A 234 -10.52 8.19 16.40
CA ALA A 234 -9.11 7.85 16.34
C ALA A 234 -8.64 6.94 17.49
N SER A 235 -9.34 6.90 18.64
CA SER A 235 -8.98 6.04 19.76
C SER A 235 -9.14 4.55 19.46
N LYS A 236 -9.94 4.20 18.46
CA LYS A 236 -10.17 2.83 17.99
C LYS A 236 -9.17 2.39 16.91
N ALA A 237 -8.27 3.27 16.51
CA ALA A 237 -7.33 2.99 15.46
C ALA A 237 -6.17 2.09 15.94
N LEU A 238 -5.83 1.12 15.10
CA LEU A 238 -4.69 0.22 15.33
C LEU A 238 -3.37 0.91 15.01
N PRO A 239 -2.26 0.52 15.68
CA PRO A 239 -0.93 0.98 15.31
C PRO A 239 -0.54 0.58 13.89
N VAL A 240 0.24 1.43 13.20
CA VAL A 240 0.74 1.17 11.83
C VAL A 240 1.67 -0.06 11.75
N GLU A 241 2.26 -0.44 12.87
CA GLU A 241 3.12 -1.62 13.01
C GLU A 241 2.36 -2.93 12.77
N ASN A 242 1.08 -3.00 13.14
CA ASN A 242 0.29 -4.23 13.00
C ASN A 242 0.18 -4.68 11.54
N PRO A 243 -0.36 -3.88 10.60
CA PRO A 243 -0.38 -4.28 9.20
C PRO A 243 1.03 -4.44 8.60
N GLY A 244 2.02 -3.68 9.08
CA GLY A 244 3.42 -3.88 8.69
C GLY A 244 3.94 -5.27 9.02
N ARG A 245 3.71 -5.74 10.24
CA ARG A 245 4.09 -7.09 10.67
C ARG A 245 3.36 -8.17 9.86
N VAL A 246 2.06 -8.03 9.66
CA VAL A 246 1.28 -8.97 8.83
C VAL A 246 1.82 -9.01 7.40
N CYS A 247 2.14 -7.86 6.81
CA CYS A 247 2.78 -7.78 5.49
C CYS A 247 4.08 -8.61 5.45
N ALA A 248 4.96 -8.43 6.46
CA ALA A 248 6.22 -9.16 6.54
C ALA A 248 6.00 -10.67 6.75
N MET A 249 5.02 -11.08 7.56
CA MET A 249 4.66 -12.49 7.76
C MET A 249 4.20 -13.13 6.44
N LEU A 250 3.32 -12.48 5.69
CA LEU A 250 2.85 -12.96 4.39
C LEU A 250 3.99 -13.05 3.37
N ALA A 251 4.90 -12.06 3.35
CA ALA A 251 6.06 -12.03 2.47
C ALA A 251 7.13 -13.09 2.78
N THR A 252 7.18 -13.55 4.03
CA THR A 252 8.15 -14.56 4.51
C THR A 252 7.50 -15.90 4.82
N ALA A 253 6.24 -16.10 4.49
CA ALA A 253 5.55 -17.36 4.69
C ALA A 253 6.31 -18.50 3.97
N LYS A 254 6.36 -19.67 4.61
CA LYS A 254 7.01 -20.85 4.03
C LYS A 254 6.38 -21.26 2.70
N ASP A 255 5.08 -21.11 2.60
CA ASP A 255 4.29 -21.28 1.37
C ASP A 255 3.36 -20.07 1.16
N PRO A 256 3.81 -19.01 0.45
CA PRO A 256 2.94 -17.87 0.16
C PRO A 256 1.77 -18.21 -0.75
N MET A 257 1.88 -19.32 -1.54
CA MET A 257 0.79 -19.78 -2.41
C MET A 257 -0.43 -20.28 -1.63
N PHE A 258 -0.27 -20.64 -0.35
CA PHE A 258 -1.37 -20.95 0.55
C PHE A 258 -2.34 -19.76 0.74
N PHE A 259 -1.80 -18.55 0.73
CA PHE A 259 -2.58 -17.31 0.92
C PHE A 259 -3.07 -16.70 -0.41
N THR A 260 -2.63 -17.21 -1.56
CA THR A 260 -2.98 -16.62 -2.86
C THR A 260 -4.49 -16.64 -3.10
N GLY A 261 -5.04 -15.51 -3.52
CA GLY A 261 -6.47 -15.31 -3.75
C GLY A 261 -7.30 -15.01 -2.50
N ARG A 262 -6.67 -15.00 -1.32
CA ARG A 262 -7.33 -14.66 -0.05
C ARG A 262 -7.15 -13.17 0.25
N ASP A 263 -8.17 -12.59 0.90
CA ASP A 263 -8.05 -11.29 1.55
C ASP A 263 -7.89 -11.52 3.05
N VAL A 264 -6.66 -11.33 3.53
CA VAL A 264 -6.28 -11.61 4.92
C VAL A 264 -6.68 -10.42 5.79
N TYR A 265 -7.59 -10.63 6.75
CA TYR A 265 -7.94 -9.61 7.72
C TYR A 265 -6.82 -9.47 8.75
N GLY A 266 -6.04 -8.40 8.59
CA GLY A 266 -4.80 -8.17 9.34
C GLY A 266 -4.93 -8.22 10.85
N PRO A 267 -5.95 -7.59 11.47
CA PRO A 267 -6.11 -7.62 12.93
C PRO A 267 -6.26 -9.04 13.49
N ALA A 268 -7.15 -9.87 12.94
CA ALA A 268 -7.34 -11.25 13.39
C ALA A 268 -6.07 -12.08 13.14
N PHE A 269 -5.49 -11.95 11.94
CA PHE A 269 -4.26 -12.66 11.59
C PHE A 269 -3.09 -12.28 12.52
N PHE A 270 -2.98 -10.99 12.88
CA PHE A 270 -1.98 -10.52 13.82
C PHE A 270 -2.18 -11.12 15.22
N ASP A 271 -3.42 -11.15 15.72
CA ASP A 271 -3.73 -11.70 17.03
C ASP A 271 -3.45 -13.21 17.13
N GLU A 272 -3.75 -13.96 16.07
CA GLU A 272 -3.45 -15.39 15.99
C GLU A 272 -1.95 -15.70 15.97
N HIS A 273 -1.14 -14.80 15.38
CA HIS A 273 0.28 -15.05 15.13
C HIS A 273 1.22 -14.12 15.91
N ARG A 274 0.71 -13.26 16.80
CA ARG A 274 1.51 -12.28 17.55
C ARG A 274 2.58 -12.89 18.46
N LEU A 275 2.43 -14.17 18.83
CA LEU A 275 3.39 -14.90 19.66
C LEU A 275 4.52 -15.55 18.84
N VAL A 276 4.44 -15.52 17.50
CA VAL A 276 5.56 -15.95 16.67
C VAL A 276 6.61 -14.84 16.76
N SER A 277 7.73 -15.11 17.43
CA SER A 277 8.80 -14.15 17.67
C SER A 277 9.28 -13.53 16.35
N PHE A 278 9.34 -12.21 16.34
CA PHE A 278 9.92 -11.39 15.27
C PHE A 278 11.37 -10.99 15.63
N GLU A 279 12.01 -11.79 16.49
CA GLU A 279 13.43 -11.66 16.80
C GLU A 279 14.31 -12.14 15.65
#